data_79f2d34b51edac60dfc1ffa02062aa51
#
_entry.id   79f2d34b51edac60dfc1ffa02062aa51
#
_cell.length_a   1.000
_cell.length_b   1.000
_cell.length_c   1.000
_cell.angle_alpha   90.00
_cell.angle_beta   90.00
_cell.angle_gamma   90.00
#
_symmetry.space_group_name_H-M   'P 1'
#
loop_
_entity.id
_entity.type
_entity.pdbx_description
1 polymer ?
#
loop_
_entity_poly.entity_id
_entity_poly.type
_entity_poly.pdbx_seq_one_letter_code
_entity_poly.pdbx_strand_id
1 'polypeptide(L)'
;MKKIFVVTLIVLFAAVSLSFAQKKEYRFGLALQTLQNPFYLSLKAGAEKAAAELGNVKLTVVGAEHSTDLTTQVKQVEDFIQMKMDVIGVVAIEKKGIIPTIEKVNRANIPVITVDTDADGGKRECYIATDNVLGGKIAAQWIERALYGKGKIAILEGAPGSQANFLRMEGFKPEIDKYKGIQVVSSLTAKWRRDEGMRVMNDIITAHPDLDAVMALNDEMALGALEALRTRNKLKQVKLVGFNGAFEAIQQVYRGNMAADVVQYPERIGELFVHWAVRIANGEKPPQDLPKTPTNPPTVHIDSGVAIVDVPLMQIKAGPALKAISGELRDYTK
;
A
#
# COMPACT_ATOMS: atom_id res chain seq x y z
N MET A 1 21.96 30.34 -86.02
CA MET A 1 20.74 30.33 -85.13
C MET A 1 20.96 29.28 -84.03
N LYS A 2 21.39 29.73 -82.87
CA LYS A 2 21.69 28.85 -81.74
C LYS A 2 20.45 28.83 -80.87
N LYS A 3 19.84 27.64 -80.71
CA LYS A 3 18.73 27.43 -79.81
C LYS A 3 19.28 27.16 -78.41
N ILE A 4 18.99 28.07 -77.49
CA ILE A 4 19.33 27.97 -76.10
C ILE A 4 18.22 27.09 -75.44
N PHE A 5 18.61 25.92 -74.94
CA PHE A 5 17.74 25.09 -74.12
C PHE A 5 17.88 25.57 -72.65
N VAL A 6 16.79 26.14 -72.11
CA VAL A 6 16.69 26.46 -70.70
C VAL A 6 16.14 25.20 -70.02
N VAL A 7 16.99 24.51 -69.28
CA VAL A 7 16.60 23.40 -68.40
C VAL A 7 16.16 24.01 -67.08
N THR A 8 14.86 24.06 -66.86
CA THR A 8 14.28 24.46 -65.55
C THR A 8 14.42 23.30 -64.58
N LEU A 9 15.37 23.36 -63.64
CA LEU A 9 15.56 22.42 -62.58
C LEU A 9 14.49 22.67 -61.51
N ILE A 10 13.40 21.87 -61.51
CA ILE A 10 12.40 21.87 -60.42
C ILE A 10 13.00 21.11 -59.26
N VAL A 11 13.56 21.86 -58.30
CA VAL A 11 13.95 21.29 -57.01
C VAL A 11 12.68 21.02 -56.19
N LEU A 12 12.25 19.75 -56.20
CA LEU A 12 11.18 19.27 -55.33
C LEU A 12 11.73 19.24 -53.92
N PHE A 13 11.46 20.30 -53.13
CA PHE A 13 11.66 20.27 -51.68
C PHE A 13 10.64 19.32 -51.08
N ALA A 14 10.98 18.03 -50.96
CA ALA A 14 10.26 17.11 -50.12
C ALA A 14 10.45 17.58 -48.67
N ALA A 15 9.53 18.41 -48.20
CA ALA A 15 9.39 18.71 -46.78
C ALA A 15 9.03 17.38 -46.07
N VAL A 16 10.05 16.68 -45.59
CA VAL A 16 9.90 15.61 -44.63
C VAL A 16 9.37 16.28 -43.38
N SER A 17 8.05 16.34 -43.26
CA SER A 17 7.36 16.65 -42.02
C SER A 17 7.72 15.54 -41.04
N LEU A 18 8.78 15.72 -40.28
CA LEU A 18 9.00 15.00 -39.04
C LEU A 18 7.81 15.36 -38.12
N SER A 19 6.69 14.66 -38.30
CA SER A 19 5.66 14.62 -37.29
C SER A 19 6.32 14.01 -36.06
N PHE A 20 6.87 14.84 -35.19
CA PHE A 20 7.06 14.45 -33.82
C PHE A 20 5.65 14.06 -33.34
N ALA A 21 5.37 12.77 -33.34
CA ALA A 21 4.15 12.27 -32.74
C ALA A 21 4.15 12.78 -31.29
N GLN A 22 3.35 13.79 -31.03
CA GLN A 22 3.22 14.36 -29.70
C GLN A 22 2.85 13.22 -28.78
N LYS A 23 3.75 12.89 -27.86
CA LYS A 23 3.52 11.78 -26.91
C LYS A 23 2.20 12.05 -26.21
N LYS A 24 1.23 11.12 -26.31
CA LYS A 24 -0.09 11.27 -25.68
C LYS A 24 0.11 11.61 -24.21
N GLU A 25 -0.45 12.72 -23.77
CA GLU A 25 -0.45 13.13 -22.37
C GLU A 25 -1.58 12.42 -21.64
N TYR A 26 -1.29 11.81 -20.48
CA TYR A 26 -2.25 11.14 -19.64
C TYR A 26 -2.53 11.97 -18.39
N ARG A 27 -3.78 11.92 -17.93
CA ARG A 27 -4.22 12.58 -16.69
C ARG A 27 -4.74 11.53 -15.73
N PHE A 28 -4.01 11.26 -14.66
CA PHE A 28 -4.40 10.26 -13.67
C PHE A 28 -4.73 10.92 -12.34
N GLY A 29 -5.81 10.45 -11.72
CA GLY A 29 -6.18 10.77 -10.35
C GLY A 29 -5.85 9.60 -9.42
N LEU A 30 -5.30 9.88 -8.25
CA LEU A 30 -5.07 8.89 -7.20
C LEU A 30 -5.62 9.42 -5.88
N ALA A 31 -6.74 8.84 -5.41
CA ALA A 31 -7.37 9.15 -4.15
C ALA A 31 -6.87 8.19 -3.05
N LEU A 32 -5.97 8.68 -2.22
CA LEU A 32 -5.46 7.99 -1.03
C LEU A 32 -6.44 8.11 0.15
N GLN A 33 -6.29 7.27 1.16
CA GLN A 33 -7.11 7.42 2.38
C GLN A 33 -6.75 8.71 3.13
N THR A 34 -5.46 9.00 3.27
CA THR A 34 -4.96 10.21 3.95
C THR A 34 -3.54 10.54 3.49
N LEU A 35 -3.15 11.79 3.65
CA LEU A 35 -1.76 12.24 3.46
C LEU A 35 -1.01 12.44 4.81
N GLN A 36 -1.60 12.01 5.92
CA GLN A 36 -0.98 12.08 7.26
C GLN A 36 -0.21 10.79 7.61
N ASN A 37 -0.43 9.69 6.87
CA ASN A 37 0.22 8.41 7.14
C ASN A 37 1.47 8.23 6.26
N PRO A 38 2.66 7.95 6.84
CA PRO A 38 3.90 7.74 6.09
C PRO A 38 3.83 6.68 5.00
N PHE A 39 3.02 5.63 5.18
CA PHE A 39 2.78 4.61 4.16
C PHE A 39 2.23 5.21 2.86
N TYR A 40 1.22 6.09 2.97
CA TYR A 40 0.63 6.73 1.78
C TYR A 40 1.54 7.82 1.19
N LEU A 41 2.40 8.45 2.00
CA LEU A 41 3.43 9.36 1.48
C LEU A 41 4.46 8.61 0.63
N SER A 42 4.89 7.42 1.05
CA SER A 42 5.78 6.56 0.26
C SER A 42 5.10 6.06 -1.01
N LEU A 43 3.83 5.64 -0.96
CA LEU A 43 3.06 5.25 -2.13
C LEU A 43 2.93 6.41 -3.14
N LYS A 44 2.60 7.61 -2.66
CA LYS A 44 2.57 8.84 -3.46
C LYS A 44 3.92 9.10 -4.12
N ALA A 45 5.02 9.01 -3.37
CA ALA A 45 6.36 9.24 -3.89
C ALA A 45 6.72 8.27 -5.02
N GLY A 46 6.37 6.97 -4.90
CA GLY A 46 6.56 5.99 -5.97
C GLY A 46 5.74 6.31 -7.21
N ALA A 47 4.49 6.71 -7.05
CA ALA A 47 3.62 7.10 -8.16
C ALA A 47 4.14 8.38 -8.86
N GLU A 48 4.56 9.40 -8.10
CA GLU A 48 5.13 10.64 -8.65
C GLU A 48 6.44 10.40 -9.39
N LYS A 49 7.32 9.53 -8.86
CA LYS A 49 8.56 9.12 -9.52
C LYS A 49 8.27 8.47 -10.86
N ALA A 50 7.39 7.46 -10.91
CA ALA A 50 7.02 6.79 -12.15
C ALA A 50 6.39 7.74 -13.18
N ALA A 51 5.52 8.65 -12.74
CA ALA A 51 4.94 9.67 -13.62
C ALA A 51 6.00 10.61 -14.21
N ALA A 52 6.97 11.04 -13.40
CA ALA A 52 8.08 11.89 -13.83
C ALA A 52 9.00 11.16 -14.82
N GLU A 53 9.33 9.88 -14.58
CA GLU A 53 10.17 9.07 -15.48
C GLU A 53 9.52 8.85 -16.85
N LEU A 54 8.19 8.68 -16.90
CA LEU A 54 7.44 8.57 -18.16
C LEU A 54 7.38 9.91 -18.93
N GLY A 55 7.34 11.03 -18.21
CA GLY A 55 7.41 12.40 -18.74
C GLY A 55 6.16 12.87 -19.51
N ASN A 56 5.12 12.04 -19.59
CA ASN A 56 3.85 12.36 -20.27
C ASN A 56 2.62 12.02 -19.42
N VAL A 57 2.79 11.91 -18.11
CA VAL A 57 1.73 11.65 -17.14
C VAL A 57 1.57 12.87 -16.23
N LYS A 58 0.36 13.44 -16.21
CA LYS A 58 -0.07 14.40 -15.20
C LYS A 58 -0.80 13.66 -14.10
N LEU A 59 -0.12 13.45 -12.99
CA LEU A 59 -0.67 12.77 -11.82
C LEU A 59 -1.20 13.80 -10.81
N THR A 60 -2.45 13.62 -10.37
CA THR A 60 -3.06 14.36 -9.27
C THR A 60 -3.30 13.40 -8.12
N VAL A 61 -2.64 13.62 -6.99
CA VAL A 61 -2.81 12.80 -5.78
C VAL A 61 -3.52 13.63 -4.71
N VAL A 62 -4.56 13.05 -4.14
CA VAL A 62 -5.35 13.63 -3.04
C VAL A 62 -5.50 12.63 -1.91
N GLY A 63 -5.85 13.10 -0.71
CA GLY A 63 -6.18 12.27 0.43
C GLY A 63 -6.99 13.07 1.44
N ALA A 64 -7.80 12.39 2.25
CA ALA A 64 -8.51 13.02 3.35
C ALA A 64 -7.58 13.37 4.52
N GLU A 65 -8.06 14.11 5.49
CA GLU A 65 -7.31 14.40 6.71
C GLU A 65 -7.13 13.12 7.56
N HIS A 66 -8.18 12.30 7.62
CA HIS A 66 -8.16 11.03 8.36
C HIS A 66 -8.52 9.85 7.46
N SER A 67 -7.90 8.70 7.71
CA SER A 67 -8.14 7.45 6.97
C SER A 67 -9.52 6.81 7.21
N THR A 68 -10.43 7.51 7.89
CA THR A 68 -11.82 7.13 8.13
C THR A 68 -12.83 8.10 7.51
N ASP A 69 -12.35 9.14 6.82
CA ASP A 69 -13.22 10.15 6.21
C ASP A 69 -13.64 9.77 4.78
N LEU A 70 -14.58 8.85 4.70
CA LEU A 70 -15.15 8.39 3.43
C LEU A 70 -15.84 9.55 2.66
N THR A 71 -16.48 10.49 3.37
CA THR A 71 -17.19 11.62 2.74
C THR A 71 -16.26 12.48 1.90
N THR A 72 -15.11 12.85 2.46
CA THR A 72 -14.09 13.60 1.72
C THR A 72 -13.54 12.78 0.56
N GLN A 73 -13.27 11.47 0.72
CA GLN A 73 -12.79 10.63 -0.38
C GLN A 73 -13.80 10.54 -1.53
N VAL A 74 -15.09 10.37 -1.23
CA VAL A 74 -16.17 10.38 -2.23
C VAL A 74 -16.12 11.66 -3.07
N LYS A 75 -16.06 12.82 -2.41
CA LYS A 75 -15.99 14.12 -3.09
C LYS A 75 -14.75 14.24 -3.98
N GLN A 76 -13.57 13.84 -3.47
CA GLN A 76 -12.32 13.87 -4.22
C GLN A 76 -12.38 13.01 -5.49
N VAL A 77 -12.98 11.82 -5.42
CA VAL A 77 -13.17 10.95 -6.60
C VAL A 77 -14.18 11.55 -7.57
N GLU A 78 -15.25 12.19 -7.09
CA GLU A 78 -16.22 12.91 -7.94
C GLU A 78 -15.55 14.12 -8.64
N ASP A 79 -14.67 14.84 -7.97
CA ASP A 79 -13.88 15.92 -8.57
C ASP A 79 -12.99 15.38 -9.72
N PHE A 80 -12.41 14.21 -9.58
CA PHE A 80 -11.65 13.56 -10.67
C PHE A 80 -12.51 13.24 -11.90
N ILE A 81 -13.78 12.88 -11.71
CA ILE A 81 -14.72 12.73 -12.84
C ILE A 81 -14.88 14.07 -13.58
N GLN A 82 -15.09 15.16 -12.85
CA GLN A 82 -15.24 16.50 -13.43
C GLN A 82 -13.97 16.96 -14.13
N MET A 83 -12.82 16.60 -13.61
CA MET A 83 -11.51 16.86 -14.21
C MET A 83 -11.23 15.99 -15.44
N LYS A 84 -12.11 15.05 -15.79
CA LYS A 84 -11.98 14.12 -16.92
C LYS A 84 -10.65 13.37 -16.91
N MET A 85 -10.34 12.72 -15.80
CA MET A 85 -9.16 11.86 -15.71
C MET A 85 -9.27 10.69 -16.66
N ASP A 86 -8.14 10.24 -17.25
CA ASP A 86 -8.09 9.06 -18.12
C ASP A 86 -8.17 7.75 -17.33
N VAL A 87 -7.66 7.74 -16.10
CA VAL A 87 -7.74 6.62 -15.13
C VAL A 87 -7.83 7.19 -13.71
N ILE A 88 -8.62 6.56 -12.86
CA ILE A 88 -8.71 6.92 -11.45
C ILE A 88 -8.26 5.75 -10.60
N GLY A 89 -7.26 6.00 -9.74
CA GLY A 89 -6.82 5.12 -8.65
C GLY A 89 -7.57 5.44 -7.36
N VAL A 90 -8.03 4.42 -6.66
CA VAL A 90 -8.75 4.59 -5.38
C VAL A 90 -8.17 3.64 -4.33
N VAL A 91 -7.70 4.21 -3.23
CA VAL A 91 -7.36 3.47 -2.01
C VAL A 91 -8.61 3.47 -1.12
N ALA A 92 -9.46 2.46 -1.24
CA ALA A 92 -10.78 2.47 -0.60
C ALA A 92 -10.69 2.60 0.93
N ILE A 93 -11.34 3.63 1.51
CA ILE A 93 -11.47 3.78 2.97
C ILE A 93 -12.37 2.69 3.52
N GLU A 94 -13.51 2.47 2.88
CA GLU A 94 -14.46 1.41 3.23
C GLU A 94 -14.80 0.59 1.98
N LYS A 95 -14.64 -0.73 2.07
CA LYS A 95 -14.81 -1.63 0.93
C LYS A 95 -16.21 -1.63 0.33
N LYS A 96 -17.26 -1.34 1.13
CA LYS A 96 -18.65 -1.24 0.67
C LYS A 96 -19.08 0.20 0.44
N GLY A 97 -18.67 1.12 1.31
CA GLY A 97 -19.07 2.51 1.25
C GLY A 97 -18.64 3.24 -0.01
N ILE A 98 -17.53 2.83 -0.62
CA ILE A 98 -16.99 3.44 -1.85
C ILE A 98 -17.68 2.94 -3.14
N ILE A 99 -18.44 1.83 -3.10
CA ILE A 99 -19.04 1.21 -4.29
C ILE A 99 -19.86 2.20 -5.14
N PRO A 100 -20.81 2.98 -4.55
CA PRO A 100 -21.62 3.91 -5.36
C PRO A 100 -20.77 4.94 -6.11
N THR A 101 -19.62 5.33 -5.54
CA THR A 101 -18.70 6.27 -6.16
C THR A 101 -17.93 5.62 -7.32
N ILE A 102 -17.44 4.39 -7.15
CA ILE A 102 -16.83 3.62 -8.25
C ILE A 102 -17.81 3.46 -9.40
N GLU A 103 -19.08 3.16 -9.11
CA GLU A 103 -20.11 3.05 -10.14
C GLU A 103 -20.39 4.37 -10.86
N LYS A 104 -20.28 5.53 -10.18
CA LYS A 104 -20.33 6.85 -10.83
C LYS A 104 -19.16 7.02 -11.81
N VAL A 105 -17.94 6.65 -11.42
CA VAL A 105 -16.76 6.67 -12.28
C VAL A 105 -16.98 5.76 -13.50
N ASN A 106 -17.51 4.54 -13.29
CA ASN A 106 -17.80 3.61 -14.36
C ASN A 106 -18.85 4.16 -15.36
N ARG A 107 -19.91 4.84 -14.88
CA ARG A 107 -20.89 5.51 -15.74
C ARG A 107 -20.29 6.64 -16.57
N ALA A 108 -19.23 7.26 -16.10
CA ALA A 108 -18.45 8.25 -16.85
C ALA A 108 -17.47 7.62 -17.84
N ASN A 109 -17.46 6.28 -17.98
CA ASN A 109 -16.53 5.50 -18.82
C ASN A 109 -15.05 5.72 -18.46
N ILE A 110 -14.75 6.02 -17.20
CA ILE A 110 -13.38 6.16 -16.71
C ILE A 110 -12.96 4.83 -16.06
N PRO A 111 -11.84 4.22 -16.46
CA PRO A 111 -11.29 3.05 -15.81
C PRO A 111 -10.90 3.31 -14.34
N VAL A 112 -11.17 2.35 -13.48
CA VAL A 112 -10.81 2.39 -12.05
C VAL A 112 -9.78 1.30 -11.75
N ILE A 113 -8.73 1.69 -11.04
CA ILE A 113 -7.78 0.79 -10.40
C ILE A 113 -7.93 0.95 -8.89
N THR A 114 -8.18 -0.13 -8.15
CA THR A 114 -8.05 -0.07 -6.70
C THR A 114 -6.61 -0.33 -6.29
N VAL A 115 -6.14 0.41 -5.30
CA VAL A 115 -4.75 0.45 -4.88
C VAL A 115 -4.70 0.23 -3.36
N ASP A 116 -3.79 -0.62 -2.87
CA ASP A 116 -3.60 -0.96 -1.46
C ASP A 116 -4.84 -1.60 -0.78
N THR A 117 -5.99 -0.98 -0.87
CA THR A 117 -7.27 -1.51 -0.37
C THR A 117 -8.31 -1.55 -1.47
N ASP A 118 -8.94 -2.74 -1.65
CA ASP A 118 -9.95 -2.96 -2.68
C ASP A 118 -11.35 -2.58 -2.21
N ALA A 119 -12.29 -2.53 -3.15
CA ALA A 119 -13.72 -2.39 -2.92
C ALA A 119 -14.46 -3.71 -3.17
N ASP A 120 -15.57 -3.95 -2.47
CA ASP A 120 -16.39 -5.17 -2.64
C ASP A 120 -17.30 -5.10 -3.88
N GLY A 121 -17.26 -4.02 -4.67
CA GLY A 121 -18.13 -3.84 -5.83
C GLY A 121 -17.71 -2.69 -6.75
N GLY A 122 -18.50 -2.49 -7.82
CA GLY A 122 -18.15 -1.63 -8.92
C GLY A 122 -17.16 -2.32 -9.89
N LYS A 123 -17.03 -1.81 -11.11
CA LYS A 123 -16.05 -2.37 -12.06
C LYS A 123 -14.66 -1.76 -11.80
N ARG A 124 -13.69 -2.60 -11.50
CA ARG A 124 -12.27 -2.27 -11.39
C ARG A 124 -11.49 -3.05 -12.45
N GLU A 125 -10.50 -2.43 -13.08
CA GLU A 125 -9.66 -3.09 -14.08
C GLU A 125 -8.64 -4.02 -13.42
N CYS A 126 -8.05 -3.60 -12.30
CA CYS A 126 -7.21 -4.43 -11.42
C CYS A 126 -7.17 -3.86 -10.00
N TYR A 127 -6.66 -4.68 -9.09
CA TYR A 127 -6.31 -4.34 -7.71
C TYR A 127 -4.80 -4.49 -7.54
N ILE A 128 -4.12 -3.46 -7.08
CA ILE A 128 -2.66 -3.43 -6.90
C ILE A 128 -2.37 -3.28 -5.42
N ALA A 129 -1.82 -4.31 -4.80
CA ALA A 129 -1.53 -4.33 -3.37
C ALA A 129 -0.54 -5.42 -2.98
N THR A 130 -0.17 -5.40 -1.71
CA THR A 130 0.49 -6.51 -1.01
C THR A 130 -0.47 -7.68 -0.80
N ASP A 131 0.03 -8.90 -0.82
CA ASP A 131 -0.74 -10.05 -0.30
C ASP A 131 -0.86 -9.95 1.23
N ASN A 132 -1.94 -9.27 1.66
CA ASN A 132 -2.23 -9.03 3.07
C ASN A 132 -2.55 -10.32 3.85
N VAL A 133 -3.10 -11.35 3.18
CA VAL A 133 -3.37 -12.66 3.80
C VAL A 133 -2.05 -13.36 4.10
N LEU A 134 -1.14 -13.40 3.13
CA LEU A 134 0.22 -13.92 3.35
C LEU A 134 0.95 -13.12 4.43
N GLY A 135 0.84 -11.78 4.42
CA GLY A 135 1.44 -10.92 5.44
C GLY A 135 0.96 -11.25 6.86
N GLY A 136 -0.35 -11.42 7.05
CA GLY A 136 -0.92 -11.86 8.33
C GLY A 136 -0.41 -13.24 8.74
N LYS A 137 -0.37 -14.19 7.81
CA LYS A 137 0.13 -15.55 8.06
C LYS A 137 1.59 -15.57 8.50
N ILE A 138 2.49 -14.88 7.80
CA ILE A 138 3.92 -14.85 8.17
C ILE A 138 4.16 -14.15 9.52
N ALA A 139 3.34 -13.15 9.88
CA ALA A 139 3.38 -12.54 11.20
C ALA A 139 3.02 -13.54 12.32
N ALA A 140 1.96 -14.33 12.13
CA ALA A 140 1.56 -15.37 13.08
C ALA A 140 2.64 -16.43 13.26
N GLN A 141 3.23 -16.91 12.17
CA GLN A 141 4.32 -17.88 12.18
C GLN A 141 5.59 -17.33 12.86
N TRP A 142 5.86 -16.03 12.67
CA TRP A 142 6.97 -15.37 13.34
C TRP A 142 6.74 -15.30 14.87
N ILE A 143 5.54 -14.88 15.30
CA ILE A 143 5.17 -14.81 16.73
C ILE A 143 5.27 -16.20 17.37
N GLU A 144 4.76 -17.23 16.71
CA GLU A 144 4.87 -18.60 17.20
C GLU A 144 6.32 -18.98 17.48
N ARG A 145 7.22 -18.79 16.50
CA ARG A 145 8.66 -19.08 16.68
C ARG A 145 9.28 -18.25 17.80
N ALA A 146 8.96 -16.95 17.86
CA ALA A 146 9.51 -16.03 18.86
C ALA A 146 9.06 -16.35 20.31
N LEU A 147 7.91 -16.99 20.47
CA LEU A 147 7.34 -17.42 21.74
C LEU A 147 7.49 -18.92 22.00
N TYR A 148 8.17 -19.66 21.11
CA TYR A 148 8.35 -21.11 21.21
C TYR A 148 6.99 -21.84 21.39
N GLY A 149 5.99 -21.38 20.67
CA GLY A 149 4.64 -21.98 20.63
C GLY A 149 3.78 -21.75 21.87
N LYS A 150 4.17 -20.88 22.83
CA LYS A 150 3.41 -20.67 24.08
C LYS A 150 3.49 -19.20 24.55
N GLY A 151 2.34 -18.61 24.87
CA GLY A 151 2.26 -17.27 25.44
C GLY A 151 0.92 -16.60 25.25
N LYS A 152 0.77 -15.42 25.82
CA LYS A 152 -0.39 -14.54 25.71
C LYS A 152 -0.10 -13.42 24.73
N ILE A 153 -0.95 -13.24 23.72
CA ILE A 153 -0.79 -12.22 22.72
C ILE A 153 -2.00 -11.31 22.62
N ALA A 154 -1.76 -10.07 22.18
CA ALA A 154 -2.82 -9.13 21.84
C ALA A 154 -2.70 -8.68 20.37
N ILE A 155 -3.82 -8.23 19.82
CA ILE A 155 -3.91 -7.71 18.46
C ILE A 155 -4.43 -6.27 18.51
N LEU A 156 -3.71 -5.34 17.88
CA LEU A 156 -4.20 -4.00 17.58
C LEU A 156 -4.73 -3.98 16.16
N GLU A 157 -6.05 -3.96 16.05
CA GLU A 157 -6.74 -3.99 14.76
C GLU A 157 -6.84 -2.60 14.14
N GLY A 158 -6.94 -2.58 12.82
CA GLY A 158 -7.18 -1.36 12.06
C GLY A 158 -8.61 -0.83 12.17
N ALA A 159 -8.98 0.09 11.27
CA ALA A 159 -10.32 0.63 11.23
C ALA A 159 -11.35 -0.45 10.81
N PRO A 160 -12.52 -0.52 11.48
CA PRO A 160 -13.62 -1.35 11.03
C PRO A 160 -14.03 -1.02 9.59
N GLY A 161 -14.41 -2.04 8.81
CA GLY A 161 -14.78 -1.88 7.39
C GLY A 161 -13.61 -1.80 6.40
N SER A 162 -12.36 -1.66 6.88
CA SER A 162 -11.17 -1.71 6.05
C SER A 162 -10.90 -3.13 5.54
N GLN A 163 -10.69 -3.27 4.22
CA GLN A 163 -10.35 -4.55 3.63
C GLN A 163 -8.97 -5.05 4.10
N ALA A 164 -7.98 -4.16 4.22
CA ALA A 164 -6.64 -4.53 4.69
C ALA A 164 -6.69 -5.13 6.10
N ASN A 165 -7.54 -4.57 7.01
CA ASN A 165 -7.75 -5.16 8.33
C ASN A 165 -8.30 -6.58 8.23
N PHE A 166 -9.34 -6.76 7.42
CA PHE A 166 -9.97 -8.07 7.22
C PHE A 166 -8.96 -9.10 6.69
N LEU A 167 -8.24 -8.78 5.61
CA LEU A 167 -7.29 -9.72 4.98
C LEU A 167 -6.09 -10.06 5.88
N ARG A 168 -5.54 -9.08 6.63
CA ARG A 168 -4.47 -9.34 7.61
C ARG A 168 -4.96 -10.28 8.71
N MET A 169 -6.17 -10.07 9.22
CA MET A 169 -6.78 -10.95 10.20
C MET A 169 -7.13 -12.32 9.63
N GLU A 170 -7.60 -12.41 8.37
CA GLU A 170 -7.86 -13.66 7.66
C GLU A 170 -6.61 -14.54 7.54
N GLY A 171 -5.45 -13.91 7.34
CA GLY A 171 -4.16 -14.61 7.35
C GLY A 171 -3.67 -14.96 8.75
N PHE A 172 -3.78 -14.01 9.69
CA PHE A 172 -3.20 -14.11 11.01
C PHE A 172 -3.97 -15.08 11.91
N LYS A 173 -5.29 -14.87 12.07
CA LYS A 173 -6.10 -15.57 13.07
C LYS A 173 -6.16 -17.09 12.85
N PRO A 174 -6.47 -17.62 11.65
CA PRO A 174 -6.46 -19.07 11.44
C PRO A 174 -5.07 -19.70 11.59
N GLU A 175 -4.00 -18.95 11.33
CA GLU A 175 -2.64 -19.44 11.47
C GLU A 175 -2.25 -19.53 12.94
N ILE A 176 -2.46 -18.47 13.73
CA ILE A 176 -2.10 -18.44 15.14
C ILE A 176 -2.92 -19.44 15.98
N ASP A 177 -4.17 -19.69 15.61
CA ASP A 177 -5.06 -20.63 16.31
C ASP A 177 -4.63 -22.11 16.19
N LYS A 178 -3.73 -22.44 15.26
CA LYS A 178 -3.11 -23.77 15.16
C LYS A 178 -2.21 -24.07 16.37
N TYR A 179 -1.63 -23.06 16.96
CA TYR A 179 -0.65 -23.15 18.04
C TYR A 179 -1.35 -23.09 19.40
N LYS A 180 -1.78 -24.24 19.91
CA LYS A 180 -2.63 -24.36 21.09
C LYS A 180 -2.04 -23.80 22.39
N GLY A 181 -0.73 -23.59 22.44
CA GLY A 181 -0.04 -22.93 23.56
C GLY A 181 -0.11 -21.41 23.52
N ILE A 182 -0.52 -20.81 22.40
CA ILE A 182 -0.67 -19.36 22.25
C ILE A 182 -2.13 -18.96 22.46
N GLN A 183 -2.35 -17.99 23.33
CA GLN A 183 -3.67 -17.46 23.64
C GLN A 183 -3.79 -16.02 23.19
N VAL A 184 -4.76 -15.72 22.30
CA VAL A 184 -5.16 -14.34 22.00
C VAL A 184 -6.04 -13.83 23.13
N VAL A 185 -5.49 -12.96 23.98
CA VAL A 185 -6.18 -12.44 25.17
C VAL A 185 -6.93 -11.13 24.90
N SER A 186 -6.57 -10.44 23.83
CA SER A 186 -7.23 -9.18 23.42
C SER A 186 -7.09 -8.98 21.91
N SER A 187 -8.14 -8.45 21.28
CA SER A 187 -8.14 -8.00 19.87
C SER A 187 -9.03 -6.76 19.79
N LEU A 188 -8.43 -5.59 19.67
CA LEU A 188 -9.11 -4.30 19.78
C LEU A 188 -8.69 -3.35 18.66
N THR A 189 -9.67 -2.58 18.14
CA THR A 189 -9.36 -1.59 17.10
C THR A 189 -8.64 -0.38 17.66
N ALA A 190 -7.57 0.02 16.99
CA ALA A 190 -6.83 1.27 17.18
C ALA A 190 -6.85 2.15 15.91
N LYS A 191 -7.76 1.86 14.95
CA LYS A 191 -8.20 2.71 13.83
C LYS A 191 -7.07 3.23 12.94
N TRP A 192 -5.98 2.45 12.80
CA TRP A 192 -4.78 2.82 12.03
C TRP A 192 -3.99 4.02 12.60
N ARG A 193 -4.26 4.46 13.83
CA ARG A 193 -3.72 5.70 14.41
C ARG A 193 -2.76 5.42 15.55
N ARG A 194 -1.70 6.25 15.63
CA ARG A 194 -0.65 6.17 16.67
C ARG A 194 -1.18 6.46 18.06
N ASP A 195 -1.96 7.52 18.20
CA ASP A 195 -2.57 7.92 19.48
C ASP A 195 -3.53 6.85 20.03
N GLU A 196 -4.38 6.28 19.15
CA GLU A 196 -5.27 5.18 19.51
C GLU A 196 -4.46 3.90 19.83
N GLY A 197 -3.38 3.61 19.08
CA GLY A 197 -2.47 2.50 19.37
C GLY A 197 -1.89 2.59 20.78
N MET A 198 -1.41 3.77 21.16
CA MET A 198 -0.91 4.03 22.51
C MET A 198 -2.00 3.87 23.58
N ARG A 199 -3.19 4.45 23.35
CA ARG A 199 -4.31 4.38 24.29
C ARG A 199 -4.76 2.93 24.51
N VAL A 200 -5.07 2.21 23.43
CA VAL A 200 -5.55 0.82 23.50
C VAL A 200 -4.49 -0.10 24.13
N MET A 201 -3.20 0.12 23.81
CA MET A 201 -2.12 -0.68 24.39
C MET A 201 -2.00 -0.47 25.91
N ASN A 202 -2.20 0.75 26.42
CA ASN A 202 -2.22 1.01 27.86
C ASN A 202 -3.36 0.24 28.55
N ASP A 203 -4.54 0.16 27.94
CA ASP A 203 -5.67 -0.59 28.45
C ASP A 203 -5.34 -2.10 28.46
N ILE A 204 -4.75 -2.62 27.38
CA ILE A 204 -4.34 -4.04 27.26
C ILE A 204 -3.30 -4.41 28.34
N ILE A 205 -2.24 -3.60 28.52
CA ILE A 205 -1.20 -3.84 29.54
C ILE A 205 -1.81 -3.88 30.94
N THR A 206 -2.80 -3.03 31.21
CA THR A 206 -3.46 -2.96 32.51
C THR A 206 -4.29 -4.23 32.75
N ALA A 207 -5.02 -4.72 31.74
CA ALA A 207 -5.82 -5.92 31.83
C ALA A 207 -4.99 -7.22 31.81
N HIS A 208 -3.85 -7.21 31.11
CA HIS A 208 -2.99 -8.37 30.86
C HIS A 208 -1.52 -8.04 31.14
N PRO A 209 -1.11 -7.88 32.42
CA PRO A 209 0.27 -7.50 32.77
C PRO A 209 1.31 -8.58 32.44
N ASP A 210 0.87 -9.80 32.14
CA ASP A 210 1.66 -10.96 31.74
C ASP A 210 1.67 -11.21 30.23
N LEU A 211 1.38 -10.18 29.41
CA LEU A 211 1.39 -10.24 27.96
C LEU A 211 2.81 -10.55 27.43
N ASP A 212 2.91 -11.42 26.42
CA ASP A 212 4.17 -11.86 25.81
C ASP A 212 4.44 -11.22 24.45
N ALA A 213 3.37 -11.00 23.64
CA ALA A 213 3.53 -10.34 22.34
C ALA A 213 2.32 -9.52 21.92
N VAL A 214 2.55 -8.59 20.98
CA VAL A 214 1.51 -7.79 20.33
C VAL A 214 1.73 -7.84 18.82
N MET A 215 0.66 -8.14 18.08
CA MET A 215 0.56 -7.90 16.66
C MET A 215 -0.20 -6.59 16.42
N ALA A 216 0.46 -5.57 15.91
CA ALA A 216 -0.18 -4.36 15.44
C ALA A 216 -0.34 -4.45 13.91
N LEU A 217 -1.57 -4.31 13.41
CA LEU A 217 -1.85 -4.50 11.99
C LEU A 217 -1.38 -3.32 11.11
N ASN A 218 -0.77 -2.27 11.70
CA ASN A 218 0.06 -1.29 10.98
C ASN A 218 1.10 -0.65 11.91
N ASP A 219 2.06 0.07 11.33
CA ASP A 219 3.18 0.67 12.04
C ASP A 219 2.79 1.88 12.90
N GLU A 220 1.82 2.67 12.49
CA GLU A 220 1.36 3.79 13.32
C GLU A 220 0.81 3.28 14.67
N MET A 221 0.00 2.22 14.64
CA MET A 221 -0.47 1.58 15.87
C MET A 221 0.67 0.92 16.65
N ALA A 222 1.62 0.27 15.93
CA ALA A 222 2.81 -0.33 16.56
C ALA A 222 3.67 0.72 17.27
N LEU A 223 3.94 1.86 16.64
CA LEU A 223 4.72 2.95 17.23
C LEU A 223 4.00 3.57 18.43
N GLY A 224 2.67 3.68 18.39
CA GLY A 224 1.87 4.05 19.56
C GLY A 224 1.96 3.02 20.70
N ALA A 225 1.85 1.74 20.37
CA ALA A 225 2.01 0.64 21.33
C ALA A 225 3.43 0.61 21.93
N LEU A 226 4.46 0.92 21.13
CA LEU A 226 5.84 1.02 21.57
C LEU A 226 6.00 2.05 22.69
N GLU A 227 5.38 3.23 22.57
CA GLU A 227 5.42 4.27 23.61
C GLU A 227 4.71 3.81 24.90
N ALA A 228 3.57 3.13 24.77
CA ALA A 228 2.87 2.55 25.93
C ALA A 228 3.75 1.49 26.63
N LEU A 229 4.39 0.59 25.87
CA LEU A 229 5.30 -0.42 26.41
C LEU A 229 6.52 0.22 27.08
N ARG A 230 7.05 1.30 26.50
CA ARG A 230 8.18 2.04 27.07
C ARG A 230 7.84 2.68 28.41
N THR A 231 6.73 3.41 28.48
CA THR A 231 6.29 4.10 29.70
C THR A 231 5.92 3.14 30.83
N ARG A 232 5.49 1.91 30.49
CA ARG A 232 5.16 0.84 31.43
C ARG A 232 6.34 -0.10 31.74
N ASN A 233 7.56 0.18 31.21
CA ASN A 233 8.75 -0.67 31.38
C ASN A 233 8.55 -2.11 30.88
N LYS A 234 7.76 -2.32 29.81
CA LYS A 234 7.41 -3.63 29.23
C LYS A 234 8.17 -3.99 27.96
N LEU A 235 9.03 -3.11 27.41
CA LEU A 235 9.74 -3.32 26.15
C LEU A 235 10.56 -4.62 26.10
N LYS A 236 11.16 -5.03 27.23
CA LYS A 236 11.96 -6.27 27.28
C LYS A 236 11.11 -7.51 27.42
N GLN A 237 9.88 -7.38 27.89
CA GLN A 237 8.95 -8.47 28.12
C GLN A 237 8.12 -8.78 26.86
N VAL A 238 7.57 -7.76 26.22
CA VAL A 238 6.58 -7.90 25.17
C VAL A 238 7.23 -7.80 23.78
N LYS A 239 7.07 -8.82 22.95
CA LYS A 239 7.48 -8.82 21.54
C LYS A 239 6.49 -8.02 20.73
N LEU A 240 6.87 -6.87 20.21
CA LEU A 240 6.02 -6.02 19.38
C LEU A 240 6.32 -6.27 17.90
N VAL A 241 5.28 -6.63 17.14
CA VAL A 241 5.33 -6.84 15.68
C VAL A 241 4.49 -5.78 15.00
N GLY A 242 5.07 -5.09 14.02
CA GLY A 242 4.41 -4.10 13.17
C GLY A 242 4.01 -4.65 11.81
N PHE A 243 3.45 -3.79 10.99
CA PHE A 243 3.08 -4.06 9.61
C PHE A 243 3.10 -2.75 8.82
N ASN A 244 3.79 -2.66 7.74
CA ASN A 244 3.91 -1.73 6.63
C ASN A 244 5.37 -1.60 6.15
N GLY A 245 6.37 -1.67 7.04
CA GLY A 245 7.76 -1.38 6.73
C GLY A 245 8.06 0.12 6.71
N ALA A 246 7.32 0.92 7.50
CA ALA A 246 7.60 2.34 7.61
C ALA A 246 8.99 2.60 8.19
N PHE A 247 9.68 3.63 7.69
CA PHE A 247 11.06 3.93 8.06
C PHE A 247 11.27 3.97 9.59
N GLU A 248 10.38 4.64 10.32
CA GLU A 248 10.48 4.76 11.78
C GLU A 248 10.32 3.39 12.46
N ALA A 249 9.37 2.55 12.01
CA ALA A 249 9.16 1.21 12.56
C ALA A 249 10.39 0.31 12.31
N ILE A 250 10.93 0.31 11.10
CA ILE A 250 12.16 -0.42 10.76
C ILE A 250 13.34 0.04 11.61
N GLN A 251 13.47 1.34 11.87
CA GLN A 251 14.50 1.84 12.83
C GLN A 251 14.29 1.28 14.25
N GLN A 252 13.02 1.13 14.70
CA GLN A 252 12.77 0.54 16.03
C GLN A 252 13.08 -0.97 16.04
N VAL A 253 12.85 -1.68 14.94
CA VAL A 253 13.30 -3.08 14.80
C VAL A 253 14.83 -3.14 14.87
N TYR A 254 15.53 -2.30 14.13
CA TYR A 254 17.00 -2.24 14.14
C TYR A 254 17.57 -1.95 15.54
N ARG A 255 16.93 -1.06 16.31
CA ARG A 255 17.31 -0.73 17.70
C ARG A 255 16.90 -1.81 18.72
N GLY A 256 16.17 -2.84 18.30
CA GLY A 256 15.65 -3.89 19.18
C GLY A 256 14.48 -3.47 20.07
N ASN A 257 13.84 -2.34 19.80
CA ASN A 257 12.66 -1.86 20.51
C ASN A 257 11.36 -2.50 19.97
N MET A 258 11.30 -2.80 18.67
CA MET A 258 10.31 -3.68 18.06
C MET A 258 10.98 -5.01 17.72
N ALA A 259 10.23 -6.08 17.77
CA ALA A 259 10.77 -7.42 17.58
C ALA A 259 10.81 -7.81 16.07
N ALA A 260 9.81 -7.38 15.31
CA ALA A 260 9.73 -7.59 13.87
C ALA A 260 8.76 -6.61 13.21
N ASP A 261 8.81 -6.57 11.87
CA ASP A 261 7.88 -5.81 11.04
C ASP A 261 7.56 -6.57 9.74
N VAL A 262 6.29 -6.63 9.38
CA VAL A 262 5.86 -7.14 8.08
C VAL A 262 5.94 -6.01 7.06
N VAL A 263 6.88 -6.12 6.15
CA VAL A 263 7.19 -5.07 5.17
C VAL A 263 6.30 -5.20 3.95
N GLN A 264 5.58 -4.14 3.60
CA GLN A 264 5.00 -3.89 2.31
C GLN A 264 5.96 -3.05 1.46
N TYR A 265 5.64 -2.86 0.19
CA TYR A 265 6.44 -2.03 -0.71
C TYR A 265 5.57 -0.89 -1.28
N PRO A 266 5.21 0.15 -0.46
CA PRO A 266 4.27 1.19 -0.87
C PRO A 266 4.74 1.99 -2.09
N GLU A 267 6.04 2.27 -2.22
CA GLU A 267 6.60 2.93 -3.41
C GLU A 267 6.34 2.11 -4.67
N ARG A 268 6.55 0.78 -4.61
CA ARG A 268 6.28 -0.12 -5.72
C ARG A 268 4.78 -0.19 -6.06
N ILE A 269 3.90 -0.13 -5.06
CA ILE A 269 2.46 -0.05 -5.29
C ILE A 269 2.13 1.20 -6.11
N GLY A 270 2.70 2.35 -5.75
CA GLY A 270 2.55 3.61 -6.48
C GLY A 270 3.10 3.57 -7.91
N GLU A 271 4.30 3.01 -8.09
CA GLU A 271 4.90 2.79 -9.42
C GLU A 271 4.01 1.89 -10.29
N LEU A 272 3.58 0.74 -9.76
CA LEU A 272 2.71 -0.19 -10.47
C LEU A 272 1.37 0.46 -10.87
N PHE A 273 0.80 1.31 -10.00
CA PHE A 273 -0.40 2.07 -10.35
C PHE A 273 -0.21 2.89 -11.62
N VAL A 274 0.85 3.70 -11.69
CA VAL A 274 1.10 4.58 -12.85
C VAL A 274 1.35 3.76 -14.12
N HIS A 275 2.16 2.70 -14.03
CA HIS A 275 2.45 1.84 -15.19
C HIS A 275 1.19 1.15 -15.70
N TRP A 276 0.35 0.59 -14.82
CA TRP A 276 -0.89 -0.04 -15.21
C TRP A 276 -1.93 0.97 -15.70
N ALA A 277 -1.97 2.16 -15.12
CA ALA A 277 -2.85 3.23 -15.60
C ALA A 277 -2.53 3.62 -17.05
N VAL A 278 -1.24 3.73 -17.43
CA VAL A 278 -0.84 3.97 -18.82
C VAL A 278 -1.27 2.83 -19.74
N ARG A 279 -1.05 1.56 -19.35
CA ARG A 279 -1.44 0.39 -20.13
C ARG A 279 -2.95 0.33 -20.34
N ILE A 280 -3.73 0.52 -19.26
CA ILE A 280 -5.20 0.53 -19.31
C ILE A 280 -5.72 1.70 -20.16
N ALA A 281 -5.15 2.90 -20.05
CA ALA A 281 -5.51 4.05 -20.87
C ALA A 281 -5.19 3.84 -22.38
N ASN A 282 -4.34 2.87 -22.71
CA ASN A 282 -4.06 2.41 -24.07
C ASN A 282 -4.89 1.18 -24.49
N GLY A 283 -5.86 0.75 -23.67
CA GLY A 283 -6.75 -0.37 -23.96
C GLY A 283 -6.19 -1.75 -23.63
N GLU A 284 -5.02 -1.82 -22.96
CA GLU A 284 -4.50 -3.10 -22.48
C GLU A 284 -5.32 -3.60 -21.28
N LYS A 285 -5.41 -4.91 -21.13
CA LYS A 285 -6.06 -5.56 -19.98
C LYS A 285 -5.01 -6.23 -19.10
N PRO A 286 -5.21 -6.21 -17.78
CA PRO A 286 -4.38 -7.02 -16.87
C PRO A 286 -4.44 -8.51 -17.21
N PRO A 287 -3.35 -9.28 -17.00
CA PRO A 287 -3.31 -10.72 -17.24
C PRO A 287 -4.40 -11.44 -16.45
N GLN A 288 -5.24 -12.25 -17.15
CA GLN A 288 -6.41 -12.89 -16.53
C GLN A 288 -6.09 -14.19 -15.78
N ASP A 289 -4.88 -14.69 -15.92
CA ASP A 289 -4.30 -15.85 -15.23
C ASP A 289 -3.76 -15.54 -13.83
N LEU A 290 -3.65 -14.27 -13.47
CA LEU A 290 -3.26 -13.85 -12.11
C LEU A 290 -4.38 -14.15 -11.09
N PRO A 291 -4.01 -14.27 -9.79
CA PRO A 291 -4.97 -14.39 -8.71
C PRO A 291 -6.03 -13.30 -8.76
N LYS A 292 -7.24 -13.62 -8.31
CA LYS A 292 -8.36 -12.68 -8.26
C LYS A 292 -8.82 -12.51 -6.83
N THR A 293 -9.24 -11.29 -6.50
CA THR A 293 -9.84 -10.98 -5.21
C THR A 293 -11.20 -11.70 -5.06
N PRO A 294 -11.62 -12.04 -3.84
CA PRO A 294 -12.93 -12.67 -3.59
C PRO A 294 -14.08 -11.65 -3.59
N THR A 295 -13.94 -10.55 -4.31
CA THR A 295 -14.94 -9.47 -4.42
C THR A 295 -15.97 -9.76 -5.52
N ASN A 296 -17.04 -8.99 -5.60
CA ASN A 296 -18.05 -9.12 -6.65
C ASN A 296 -18.22 -7.80 -7.43
N PRO A 297 -17.77 -7.73 -8.70
CA PRO A 297 -17.10 -8.80 -9.47
C PRO A 297 -15.67 -9.06 -8.97
N PRO A 298 -15.15 -10.29 -9.18
CA PRO A 298 -13.75 -10.60 -8.88
C PRO A 298 -12.80 -9.72 -9.70
N THR A 299 -11.74 -9.23 -9.06
CA THR A 299 -10.77 -8.32 -9.69
C THR A 299 -9.39 -8.95 -9.70
N VAL A 300 -8.66 -8.83 -10.81
CA VAL A 300 -7.28 -9.31 -10.93
C VAL A 300 -6.39 -8.62 -9.90
N HIS A 301 -5.68 -9.40 -9.08
CA HIS A 301 -4.74 -8.90 -8.07
C HIS A 301 -3.32 -8.89 -8.64
N ILE A 302 -2.71 -7.71 -8.64
CA ILE A 302 -1.30 -7.49 -8.97
C ILE A 302 -0.55 -7.33 -7.66
N ASP A 303 0.18 -8.37 -7.26
CA ASP A 303 0.93 -8.39 -6.00
C ASP A 303 2.18 -7.51 -6.08
N SER A 304 2.35 -6.64 -5.09
CA SER A 304 3.55 -5.81 -4.90
C SER A 304 4.66 -6.49 -4.11
N GLY A 305 4.37 -7.64 -3.51
CA GLY A 305 5.25 -8.40 -2.63
C GLY A 305 5.03 -8.10 -1.14
N VAL A 306 5.51 -9.04 -0.30
CA VAL A 306 5.50 -8.94 1.15
C VAL A 306 6.69 -9.70 1.75
N ALA A 307 7.26 -9.20 2.84
CA ALA A 307 8.31 -9.85 3.59
C ALA A 307 8.16 -9.56 5.09
N ILE A 308 8.92 -10.25 5.94
CA ILE A 308 9.08 -9.90 7.35
C ILE A 308 10.54 -9.67 7.66
N VAL A 309 10.83 -8.62 8.42
CA VAL A 309 12.17 -8.31 8.91
C VAL A 309 12.18 -8.35 10.43
N ASP A 310 13.26 -8.87 11.00
CA ASP A 310 13.47 -8.94 12.43
C ASP A 310 14.92 -8.59 12.80
N VAL A 311 15.20 -8.40 14.09
CA VAL A 311 16.53 -8.01 14.59
C VAL A 311 17.66 -8.96 14.10
N PRO A 312 17.52 -10.29 14.16
CA PRO A 312 18.56 -11.20 13.65
C PRO A 312 18.87 -11.01 12.17
N LEU A 313 17.86 -10.83 11.33
CA LEU A 313 18.04 -10.59 9.90
C LEU A 313 18.74 -9.27 9.64
N MET A 314 18.39 -8.22 10.39
CA MET A 314 19.00 -6.90 10.25
C MET A 314 20.46 -6.88 10.74
N GLN A 315 20.76 -7.55 11.83
CA GLN A 315 22.14 -7.65 12.37
C GLN A 315 23.07 -8.46 11.45
N ILE A 316 22.56 -9.51 10.82
CA ILE A 316 23.34 -10.33 9.87
C ILE A 316 23.55 -9.60 8.54
N LYS A 317 22.64 -8.69 8.17
CA LYS A 317 22.55 -8.07 6.86
C LYS A 317 22.68 -6.54 6.85
N ALA A 318 23.28 -5.94 7.90
CA ALA A 318 23.70 -4.54 7.84
C ALA A 318 24.75 -4.39 6.72
N GLY A 319 24.24 -4.20 5.47
CA GLY A 319 25.04 -4.18 4.26
C GLY A 319 24.19 -4.42 3.00
N PRO A 320 24.79 -4.85 1.87
CA PRO A 320 24.12 -4.94 0.56
C PRO A 320 22.84 -5.78 0.50
N ALA A 321 22.61 -6.69 1.47
CA ALA A 321 21.44 -7.56 1.48
C ALA A 321 20.14 -6.87 1.96
N LEU A 322 20.23 -5.81 2.76
CA LEU A 322 19.06 -4.96 3.04
C LEU A 322 18.57 -4.26 1.75
N LYS A 323 19.48 -3.88 0.86
CA LYS A 323 19.14 -3.36 -0.48
C LYS A 323 18.41 -4.38 -1.35
N ALA A 324 18.66 -5.68 -1.17
CA ALA A 324 18.03 -6.74 -1.97
C ALA A 324 16.59 -7.07 -1.54
N ILE A 325 16.21 -6.78 -0.28
CA ILE A 325 14.85 -7.05 0.22
C ILE A 325 13.87 -5.96 -0.19
N SER A 326 14.33 -4.71 -0.35
CA SER A 326 13.46 -3.56 -0.64
C SER A 326 13.71 -2.88 -1.97
N GLY A 327 14.64 -3.37 -2.80
CA GLY A 327 15.05 -2.62 -4.01
C GLY A 327 15.57 -1.19 -3.74
N GLU A 328 15.21 -0.57 -2.62
CA GLU A 328 15.53 0.81 -2.21
C GLU A 328 15.54 1.00 -0.70
N LEU A 329 16.08 0.06 0.10
CA LEU A 329 16.34 0.41 1.50
C LEU A 329 17.40 1.51 1.53
N ARG A 330 16.93 2.75 1.72
CA ARG A 330 17.77 3.88 2.09
C ARG A 330 18.61 3.47 3.30
N ASP A 331 19.84 3.97 3.34
CA ASP A 331 20.80 3.68 4.41
C ASP A 331 20.19 3.93 5.81
N TYR A 332 19.67 2.89 6.44
CA TYR A 332 19.05 2.95 7.78
C TYR A 332 20.09 3.09 8.91
N THR A 333 21.35 3.19 8.57
CA THR A 333 22.47 3.32 9.55
C THR A 333 22.79 4.78 9.92
N LYS A 334 22.15 5.75 9.29
CA LYS A 334 22.33 7.19 9.56
C LYS A 334 21.29 7.76 10.49
#